data_f73b98161d2241a7fd121daab58b71ad
#
_entry.id   f73b98161d2241a7fd121daab58b71ad
#
_cell.length_a   1.000
_cell.length_b   1.000
_cell.length_c   1.000
_cell.angle_alpha   90.00
_cell.angle_beta   90.00
_cell.angle_gamma   90.00
#
_symmetry.space_group_name_H-M   'P 1'
#
loop_
_entity.id
_entity.type
_entity.pdbx_description
1 polymer ?
#
loop_
_entity_poly.entity_id
_entity_poly.type
_entity_poly.pdbx_seq_one_letter_code
_entity_poly.pdbx_strand_id
1 'polypeptide(L)'
;MKIHDLQPPEGSNRGSKRVARGIGGKGGKTAGRGSKGQRARNTVRVGFEGGQNPLHLRLPKXRGFNNPXRVEYQAVNLDTIAETGMTEVSPSSLHEXGLVRKNSLVXILGRGEISTKIDVSAHAFSKSAEESITAAGGTVTVLPKPWGEGRPPAKGNALTNR
;
A
#
# COMPACT_ATOMS: atom_id res chain seq x y z
N MET A 1 -28.66 24.24 -2.76
CA MET A 1 -28.16 23.41 -3.88
C MET A 1 -28.95 22.14 -3.98
N LYS A 2 -29.54 21.87 -5.12
CA LYS A 2 -30.35 20.67 -5.38
C LYS A 2 -29.53 19.68 -6.24
N ILE A 3 -29.95 18.42 -6.31
CA ILE A 3 -29.24 17.38 -7.04
C ILE A 3 -29.05 17.76 -8.52
N HIS A 4 -30.03 18.40 -9.14
CA HIS A 4 -29.95 18.82 -10.54
C HIS A 4 -29.00 20.01 -10.77
N ASP A 5 -28.59 20.70 -9.70
CA ASP A 5 -27.62 21.79 -9.80
C ASP A 5 -26.18 21.26 -9.84
N LEU A 6 -25.97 19.97 -9.53
CA LEU A 6 -24.64 19.36 -9.55
C LEU A 6 -24.21 19.11 -10.98
N GLN A 7 -23.22 19.87 -11.44
CA GLN A 7 -22.64 19.73 -12.76
C GLN A 7 -21.14 19.54 -12.66
N PRO A 8 -20.57 18.70 -13.53
CA PRO A 8 -19.12 18.54 -13.55
C PRO A 8 -18.44 19.83 -14.00
N PRO A 9 -17.20 20.08 -13.58
CA PRO A 9 -16.47 21.26 -14.05
C PRO A 9 -16.41 21.31 -15.58
N GLU A 10 -16.41 22.52 -16.14
CA GLU A 10 -16.35 22.72 -17.59
C GLU A 10 -15.10 22.07 -18.16
N GLY A 11 -15.24 21.31 -19.25
CA GLY A 11 -14.15 20.60 -19.89
C GLY A 11 -13.80 19.24 -19.30
N SER A 12 -14.41 18.84 -18.17
CA SER A 12 -14.15 17.52 -17.56
C SER A 12 -14.72 16.37 -18.37
N ASN A 13 -15.79 16.62 -19.11
CA ASN A 13 -16.42 15.62 -19.96
C ASN A 13 -16.22 15.98 -21.44
N ARG A 14 -15.60 15.07 -22.18
CA ARG A 14 -15.44 15.21 -23.64
C ARG A 14 -16.50 14.38 -24.36
N GLY A 15 -17.09 14.95 -25.39
CA GLY A 15 -18.01 14.22 -26.27
C GLY A 15 -17.31 13.04 -26.91
N SER A 16 -17.99 11.90 -26.99
CA SER A 16 -17.45 10.69 -27.62
C SER A 16 -17.21 10.94 -29.12
N LYS A 17 -15.98 10.66 -29.58
CA LYS A 17 -15.63 10.80 -30.98
C LYS A 17 -16.31 9.71 -31.81
N ARG A 18 -17.18 10.12 -32.72
CA ARG A 18 -17.89 9.22 -33.64
C ARG A 18 -17.08 9.03 -34.90
N VAL A 19 -16.65 7.80 -35.19
CA VAL A 19 -15.83 7.46 -36.37
C VAL A 19 -16.65 6.68 -37.40
N ALA A 20 -16.15 6.61 -38.64
CA ALA A 20 -16.77 5.89 -39.74
C ALA A 20 -18.21 6.37 -40.03
N ARG A 21 -18.43 7.69 -39.95
CA ARG A 21 -19.70 8.34 -40.33
C ARG A 21 -19.46 9.18 -41.59
N GLY A 22 -19.34 8.50 -42.74
CA GLY A 22 -18.99 9.10 -44.01
C GLY A 22 -17.50 8.96 -44.31
N ILE A 23 -17.07 9.61 -45.41
CA ILE A 23 -15.71 9.45 -45.94
C ILE A 23 -14.76 10.62 -45.57
N GLY A 24 -15.28 11.73 -45.08
CA GLY A 24 -14.46 12.90 -44.73
C GLY A 24 -13.75 12.81 -43.39
N GLY A 25 -12.65 13.55 -43.25
CA GLY A 25 -11.94 13.74 -42.00
C GLY A 25 -11.08 12.57 -41.55
N LYS A 26 -10.41 12.81 -40.41
CA LYS A 26 -9.52 11.81 -39.75
C LYS A 26 -10.32 10.73 -39.01
N GLY A 27 -10.90 9.84 -39.65
CA GLY A 27 -11.71 8.78 -39.04
C GLY A 27 -12.93 8.43 -39.85
N GLY A 28 -13.02 8.98 -41.05
CA GLY A 28 -14.04 8.59 -42.01
C GLY A 28 -13.72 7.23 -42.63
N LYS A 29 -14.66 6.69 -43.40
CA LYS A 29 -14.55 5.42 -44.11
C LYS A 29 -14.21 4.23 -43.21
N THR A 30 -12.93 3.94 -43.01
CA THR A 30 -12.45 2.78 -42.24
C THR A 30 -12.15 3.09 -40.79
N ALA A 31 -12.54 4.24 -40.28
CA ALA A 31 -12.28 4.70 -38.91
C ALA A 31 -10.78 4.72 -38.53
N GLY A 32 -9.90 4.87 -39.52
CA GLY A 32 -8.46 4.89 -39.32
C GLY A 32 -7.81 3.52 -39.16
N ARG A 33 -8.56 2.43 -39.39
CA ARG A 33 -8.06 1.06 -39.23
C ARG A 33 -7.40 0.46 -40.48
N GLY A 34 -7.50 1.15 -41.63
CA GLY A 34 -6.97 0.64 -42.89
C GLY A 34 -7.94 -0.34 -43.55
N SER A 35 -7.44 -1.07 -44.57
CA SER A 35 -8.30 -1.89 -45.44
C SER A 35 -8.34 -3.36 -45.05
N LYS A 36 -7.22 -3.94 -44.65
CA LYS A 36 -7.10 -5.35 -44.36
C LYS A 36 -6.37 -5.56 -43.02
N GLY A 37 -6.43 -6.73 -42.49
CA GLY A 37 -5.76 -7.11 -41.25
C GLY A 37 -6.74 -7.45 -40.13
N GLN A 38 -6.23 -8.16 -39.13
CA GLN A 38 -7.01 -8.65 -38.00
C GLN A 38 -7.59 -7.51 -37.16
N ARG A 39 -6.81 -6.45 -36.94
CA ARG A 39 -7.23 -5.29 -36.12
C ARG A 39 -8.25 -4.40 -36.82
N ALA A 40 -8.38 -4.52 -38.16
CA ALA A 40 -9.38 -3.76 -38.94
C ALA A 40 -10.77 -4.40 -38.81
N ARG A 41 -10.83 -5.70 -38.58
CA ARG A 41 -12.08 -6.47 -38.53
C ARG A 41 -12.59 -6.74 -37.12
N ASN A 42 -11.69 -6.91 -36.18
CA ASN A 42 -12.07 -7.24 -34.80
C ASN A 42 -11.05 -6.67 -33.82
N THR A 43 -11.36 -6.76 -32.53
CA THR A 43 -10.46 -6.32 -31.48
C THR A 43 -9.65 -7.53 -30.99
N VAL A 44 -8.33 -7.37 -31.06
CA VAL A 44 -7.40 -8.39 -30.51
C VAL A 44 -7.10 -8.03 -29.06
N ARG A 45 -7.23 -8.99 -28.16
CA ARG A 45 -6.93 -8.74 -26.74
C ARG A 45 -5.48 -8.32 -26.55
N VAL A 46 -5.24 -7.47 -25.57
CA VAL A 46 -3.90 -7.00 -25.23
C VAL A 46 -3.03 -8.17 -24.79
N GLY A 47 -1.79 -8.26 -25.31
CA GLY A 47 -0.85 -9.32 -24.99
C GLY A 47 -1.04 -10.62 -25.77
N PHE A 48 -1.91 -10.63 -26.80
CA PHE A 48 -2.03 -11.78 -27.67
C PHE A 48 -0.83 -11.90 -28.60
N GLU A 49 -0.15 -13.05 -28.59
CA GLU A 49 1.07 -13.32 -29.36
C GLU A 49 0.86 -14.32 -30.50
N GLY A 50 -0.30 -14.31 -31.15
CA GLY A 50 -0.58 -15.13 -32.33
C GLY A 50 -0.75 -16.63 -32.06
N GLY A 51 -1.03 -17.01 -30.82
CA GLY A 51 -1.15 -18.44 -30.42
C GLY A 51 0.03 -18.95 -29.62
N GLN A 52 1.16 -18.24 -29.65
CA GLN A 52 2.29 -18.52 -28.75
C GLN A 52 1.87 -18.19 -27.31
N ASN A 53 2.36 -18.94 -26.34
CA ASN A 53 2.12 -18.64 -24.92
C ASN A 53 2.57 -17.20 -24.61
N PRO A 54 1.65 -16.31 -24.23
CA PRO A 54 2.00 -14.93 -23.95
C PRO A 54 3.03 -14.78 -22.82
N LEU A 55 3.76 -13.68 -22.82
CA LEU A 55 4.83 -13.41 -21.85
C LEU A 55 4.34 -13.59 -20.40
N HIS A 56 3.15 -13.13 -20.08
CA HIS A 56 2.59 -13.23 -18.72
C HIS A 56 2.38 -14.69 -18.28
N LEU A 57 2.24 -15.63 -19.19
CA LEU A 57 2.17 -17.08 -18.88
C LEU A 57 3.55 -17.73 -18.80
N ARG A 58 4.56 -17.14 -19.44
CA ARG A 58 5.94 -17.67 -19.42
C ARG A 58 6.71 -17.21 -18.20
N LEU A 59 6.30 -16.08 -17.59
CA LEU A 59 6.94 -15.57 -16.37
C LEU A 59 6.41 -16.34 -15.14
N PRO A 60 7.29 -16.66 -14.15
CA PRO A 60 6.84 -17.31 -12.92
C PRO A 60 5.96 -16.34 -12.12
N LYS A 61 4.88 -16.83 -11.59
CA LYS A 61 3.96 -16.04 -10.73
C LYS A 61 4.61 -15.57 -9.46
N UNK A 62 5.48 -16.20 -8.98
CA UNK A 62 6.08 -15.83 -7.89
C UNK A 62 7.42 -16.25 -7.99
N ARG A 63 8.08 -15.59 -7.21
CA ARG A 63 9.48 -15.96 -7.11
C ARG A 63 9.76 -16.45 -5.69
N GLY A 64 10.12 -17.69 -5.55
CA GLY A 64 10.50 -18.29 -4.29
C GLY A 64 9.35 -18.51 -3.32
N PHE A 65 9.73 -18.71 -2.06
CA PHE A 65 8.82 -19.05 -0.95
C PHE A 65 8.36 -17.79 -0.23
N ASN A 66 7.07 -17.69 -0.01
CA ASN A 66 6.48 -16.61 0.80
C ASN A 66 6.21 -17.17 2.20
N ASN A 67 6.92 -16.66 3.23
CA ASN A 67 6.81 -17.16 4.61
C ASN A 67 5.46 -16.75 5.21
N PRO A 68 4.51 -17.68 5.37
CA PRO A 68 3.24 -17.35 6.00
C PRO A 68 3.32 -16.98 7.48
N UNK A 69 4.27 -17.05 8.15
CA UNK A 69 4.48 -16.81 9.35
C UNK A 69 5.22 -15.71 9.63
N ARG A 70 5.36 -14.93 8.70
CA ARG A 70 6.16 -13.72 8.86
C ARG A 70 5.55 -12.75 9.87
N VAL A 71 6.37 -12.32 10.82
CA VAL A 71 5.97 -11.30 11.81
C VAL A 71 6.46 -9.93 11.31
N GLU A 72 5.55 -8.99 11.14
CA GLU A 72 5.87 -7.65 10.66
C GLU A 72 5.59 -6.64 11.76
N TYR A 73 6.57 -5.77 12.03
CA TYR A 73 6.44 -4.65 12.94
C TYR A 73 6.41 -3.34 12.15
N GLN A 74 5.59 -2.41 12.59
CA GLN A 74 5.66 -1.02 12.10
C GLN A 74 6.65 -0.28 12.97
N ALA A 75 7.66 0.29 12.33
CA ALA A 75 8.72 1.03 13.03
C ALA A 75 8.29 2.49 13.24
N VAL A 76 8.46 2.97 14.45
CA VAL A 76 8.25 4.38 14.80
C VAL A 76 9.55 4.87 15.44
N ASN A 77 10.04 6.00 15.01
CA ASN A 77 11.29 6.58 15.54
C ASN A 77 11.01 7.57 16.67
N LEU A 78 12.01 7.80 17.52
CA LEU A 78 11.91 8.72 18.65
C LEU A 78 11.65 10.16 18.20
N ASP A 79 12.23 10.59 17.07
CA ASP A 79 11.99 11.92 16.50
C ASP A 79 10.49 12.14 16.21
N THR A 80 9.86 11.13 15.63
CA THR A 80 8.43 11.18 15.29
C THR A 80 7.56 11.26 16.56
N ILE A 81 7.94 10.54 17.62
CA ILE A 81 7.24 10.62 18.91
C ILE A 81 7.42 12.00 19.55
N ALA A 82 8.65 12.53 19.51
CA ALA A 82 8.94 13.86 20.05
C ALA A 82 8.12 14.96 19.34
N GLU A 83 7.96 14.85 18.02
CA GLU A 83 7.14 15.79 17.23
C GLU A 83 5.67 15.79 17.63
N THR A 84 5.12 14.65 18.08
CA THR A 84 3.73 14.58 18.53
C THR A 84 3.50 15.18 19.93
N GLY A 85 4.56 15.31 20.72
CA GLY A 85 4.49 15.87 22.08
C GLY A 85 3.76 15.00 23.09
N MET A 86 3.58 13.70 22.79
CA MET A 86 2.90 12.78 23.70
C MET A 86 3.80 12.38 24.87
N THR A 87 3.24 12.37 26.08
CA THR A 87 3.94 11.91 27.30
C THR A 87 3.71 10.41 27.53
N GLU A 88 2.56 9.89 27.09
CA GLU A 88 2.25 8.47 27.15
C GLU A 88 2.06 7.92 25.75
N VAL A 89 2.90 6.96 25.37
CA VAL A 89 2.92 6.39 24.02
C VAL A 89 2.50 4.91 24.09
N SER A 90 1.41 4.59 23.43
CA SER A 90 0.89 3.23 23.33
C SER A 90 0.56 2.93 21.84
N PRO A 91 0.38 1.66 21.46
CA PRO A 91 -0.04 1.37 20.08
C PRO A 91 -1.38 2.02 19.71
N SER A 92 -2.29 2.20 20.68
CA SER A 92 -3.57 2.86 20.46
C SER A 92 -3.40 4.37 20.23
N SER A 93 -2.58 5.06 21.05
CA SER A 93 -2.34 6.49 20.86
C SER A 93 -1.60 6.76 19.54
N LEU A 94 -0.63 5.90 19.17
CA LEU A 94 0.06 5.97 17.88
C LEU A 94 -0.89 5.74 16.69
N HIS A 95 -1.91 4.91 16.87
CA HIS A 95 -2.93 4.71 15.85
C HIS A 95 -3.81 5.96 15.70
N GLU A 96 -4.20 6.54 16.79
CA GLU A 96 -4.97 7.82 16.78
C GLU A 96 -4.23 8.94 16.09
N UNK A 97 -2.88 8.97 16.29
CA UNK A 97 -2.11 9.72 15.72
C UNK A 97 -1.85 9.40 14.44
N GLY A 98 -2.37 8.41 13.74
CA GLY A 98 -2.21 7.94 12.37
C GLY A 98 -0.81 7.45 12.03
N LEU A 99 0.06 7.30 12.98
CA LEU A 99 1.44 6.84 12.78
C LEU A 99 1.54 5.34 12.52
N VAL A 100 0.60 4.56 13.08
CA VAL A 100 0.57 3.10 12.90
C VAL A 100 -0.83 2.64 12.52
N ARG A 101 -0.90 1.49 11.86
CA ARG A 101 -2.18 0.87 11.48
C ARG A 101 -2.81 0.19 12.69
N LYS A 102 -4.12 0.10 12.66
CA LYS A 102 -4.89 -0.60 13.71
C LYS A 102 -4.40 -2.04 13.86
N ASN A 103 -4.20 -2.47 15.09
CA ASN A 103 -3.76 -3.83 15.47
C ASN A 103 -2.39 -4.22 14.90
N SER A 104 -1.53 -3.25 14.54
CA SER A 104 -0.16 -3.55 14.12
C SER A 104 0.76 -3.73 15.31
N LEU A 105 1.78 -4.56 15.16
CA LEU A 105 2.88 -4.63 16.14
C LEU A 105 3.78 -3.42 15.93
N VAL A 106 4.16 -2.80 17.02
CA VAL A 106 4.96 -1.57 16.98
C VAL A 106 6.39 -1.83 17.48
N UNK A 107 7.58 -1.27 16.84
CA UNK A 107 8.81 -1.31 17.16
C UNK A 107 9.22 -0.01 17.35
N ILE A 108 9.80 0.36 18.35
CA ILE A 108 10.38 1.70 18.57
C ILE A 108 11.85 1.69 18.23
N LEU A 109 12.29 2.66 17.41
CA LEU A 109 13.68 2.80 16.96
C LEU A 109 14.29 4.11 17.48
N GLY A 110 15.59 4.09 17.76
CA GLY A 110 16.31 5.13 18.45
C GLY A 110 16.80 6.31 17.61
N ARG A 111 16.18 6.57 16.44
CA ARG A 111 16.54 7.73 15.65
C ARG A 111 15.88 8.98 16.27
N GLY A 112 16.68 10.02 16.50
CA GLY A 112 16.23 11.28 17.08
C GLY A 112 16.61 11.40 18.55
N GLU A 113 16.44 12.60 19.10
CA GLU A 113 16.73 12.92 20.50
C GLU A 113 15.44 13.23 21.24
N ILE A 114 15.36 12.75 22.48
CA ILE A 114 14.23 13.01 23.36
C ILE A 114 14.76 13.84 24.55
N SER A 115 14.19 15.00 24.76
CA SER A 115 14.52 15.87 25.90
C SER A 115 13.45 15.85 27.00
N THR A 116 12.28 15.28 26.70
CA THR A 116 11.16 15.19 27.65
C THR A 116 11.00 13.78 28.15
N LYS A 117 10.52 13.63 29.36
CA LYS A 117 10.16 12.33 29.92
C LYS A 117 8.94 11.75 29.19
N ILE A 118 9.07 10.55 28.66
CA ILE A 118 7.98 9.83 27.99
C ILE A 118 7.89 8.39 28.48
N ASP A 119 6.67 7.92 28.65
CA ASP A 119 6.39 6.53 29.05
C ASP A 119 5.88 5.77 27.82
N VAL A 120 6.67 4.79 27.36
CA VAL A 120 6.43 4.13 26.07
C VAL A 120 6.09 2.66 26.25
N SER A 121 4.92 2.26 25.75
CA SER A 121 4.47 0.87 25.71
C SER A 121 4.46 0.39 24.26
N ALA A 122 5.25 -0.63 23.90
CA ALA A 122 5.33 -1.17 22.54
C ALA A 122 5.68 -2.65 22.55
N HIS A 123 5.59 -3.31 21.40
CA HIS A 123 5.85 -4.75 21.30
C HIS A 123 7.35 -5.07 21.16
N ALA A 124 8.16 -4.10 20.73
CA ALA A 124 9.60 -4.28 20.61
C ALA A 124 10.30 -2.91 20.62
N PHE A 125 11.53 -2.91 21.09
CA PHE A 125 12.39 -1.73 21.17
C PHE A 125 13.77 -2.06 20.61
N SER A 126 14.45 -1.08 20.04
CA SER A 126 15.89 -1.21 19.76
C SER A 126 16.66 -0.81 21.03
N LYS A 127 17.85 -1.35 21.21
CA LYS A 127 18.71 -1.03 22.37
C LYS A 127 18.93 0.49 22.52
N SER A 128 19.23 1.15 21.41
CA SER A 128 19.42 2.60 21.41
C SER A 128 18.17 3.37 21.84
N ALA A 129 16.96 2.88 21.47
CA ALA A 129 15.71 3.51 21.89
C ALA A 129 15.49 3.34 23.41
N GLU A 130 15.74 2.14 23.94
CA GLU A 130 15.64 1.88 25.38
C GLU A 130 16.58 2.78 26.18
N GLU A 131 17.84 2.90 25.73
CA GLU A 131 18.86 3.74 26.36
C GLU A 131 18.44 5.22 26.34
N SER A 132 17.95 5.72 25.20
CA SER A 132 17.53 7.11 25.04
C SER A 132 16.31 7.46 25.93
N ILE A 133 15.30 6.57 25.96
CA ILE A 133 14.08 6.78 26.78
C ILE A 133 14.46 6.76 28.28
N THR A 134 15.31 5.81 28.69
CA THR A 134 15.74 5.69 30.09
C THR A 134 16.61 6.89 30.49
N ALA A 135 17.50 7.36 29.61
CA ALA A 135 18.33 8.55 29.83
C ALA A 135 17.48 9.82 30.00
N ALA A 136 16.35 9.92 29.30
CA ALA A 136 15.39 11.01 29.43
C ALA A 136 14.47 10.87 30.67
N GLY A 137 14.65 9.80 31.48
CA GLY A 137 13.86 9.55 32.68
C GLY A 137 12.49 8.91 32.44
N GLY A 138 12.27 8.40 31.23
CA GLY A 138 11.03 7.74 30.85
C GLY A 138 11.01 6.24 31.21
N THR A 139 9.87 5.59 31.00
CA THR A 139 9.72 4.14 31.25
C THR A 139 9.46 3.38 29.95
N VAL A 140 10.00 2.18 29.86
CA VAL A 140 9.82 1.28 28.71
C VAL A 140 9.02 0.06 29.16
N THR A 141 7.88 -0.19 28.53
CA THR A 141 7.01 -1.32 28.82
C THR A 141 6.86 -2.19 27.56
N VAL A 142 7.35 -3.43 27.62
CA VAL A 142 7.23 -4.37 26.49
C VAL A 142 5.89 -5.08 26.57
N LEU A 143 5.05 -4.89 25.57
CA LEU A 143 3.74 -5.52 25.47
C LEU A 143 3.86 -6.95 24.91
N PRO A 144 3.08 -7.91 25.40
CA PRO A 144 3.09 -9.26 24.84
C PRO A 144 2.49 -9.27 23.43
N LYS A 145 2.94 -10.22 22.63
CA LYS A 145 2.38 -10.44 21.30
C LYS A 145 0.96 -11.00 21.41
N PRO A 146 0.06 -10.67 20.51
CA PRO A 146 -1.34 -11.13 20.56
C PRO A 146 -1.51 -12.66 20.54
N TRP A 147 -0.51 -13.39 20.05
CA TRP A 147 -0.54 -14.87 19.99
C TRP A 147 0.37 -15.53 21.04
N GLY A 148 0.93 -14.76 21.97
CA GLY A 148 1.85 -15.26 22.99
C GLY A 148 3.25 -15.56 22.43
N GLU A 149 3.95 -16.49 23.07
CA GLU A 149 5.31 -16.88 22.69
C GLU A 149 5.35 -17.95 21.60
N GLY A 150 4.21 -18.48 21.20
CA GLY A 150 4.10 -19.52 20.20
C GLY A 150 4.32 -19.03 18.76
N ARG A 151 4.07 -19.93 17.82
CA ARG A 151 4.16 -19.61 16.40
C ARG A 151 3.08 -18.59 16.01
N PRO A 152 3.43 -17.52 15.27
CA PRO A 152 2.42 -16.55 14.85
C PRO A 152 1.36 -17.17 13.94
N PRO A 153 0.15 -16.63 13.91
CA PRO A 153 -0.88 -17.12 13.01
C PRO A 153 -0.45 -16.98 11.56
N ALA A 154 -0.77 -17.95 10.72
CA ALA A 154 -0.39 -17.94 9.32
C ALA A 154 -1.11 -16.82 8.57
N LYS A 155 -0.37 -15.96 7.89
CA LYS A 155 -0.91 -14.89 7.06
C LYS A 155 -0.89 -15.36 5.60
N GLY A 156 -2.01 -15.90 5.16
CA GLY A 156 -2.14 -16.49 3.83
C GLY A 156 -1.57 -17.90 3.78
N ASN A 157 -1.41 -18.40 2.57
CA ASN A 157 -0.89 -19.72 2.29
C ASN A 157 0.42 -19.58 1.52
N ALA A 158 1.41 -20.45 1.81
CA ALA A 158 2.66 -20.49 1.05
C ALA A 158 2.41 -20.77 -0.45
N LEU A 159 1.27 -21.34 -0.77
CA LEU A 159 0.87 -21.71 -2.14
C LEU A 159 -0.03 -20.68 -2.84
N THR A 160 -0.34 -19.56 -2.19
CA THR A 160 -1.23 -18.53 -2.77
C THR A 160 -0.63 -17.80 -3.99
N ASN A 161 0.63 -18.05 -4.30
CA ASN A 161 1.29 -17.46 -5.46
C ASN A 161 1.18 -18.34 -6.72
N ARG A 162 0.34 -19.37 -6.70
CA ARG A 162 0.05 -20.24 -7.87
C ARG A 162 -1.09 -19.69 -8.72
#